data_49ee70fb365f34bd068ddbea74873ea0
#
_entry.id   49ee70fb365f34bd068ddbea74873ea0
#
_cell.length_a   1.000
_cell.length_b   1.000
_cell.length_c   1.000
_cell.angle_alpha   90.00
_cell.angle_beta   90.00
_cell.angle_gamma   90.00
#
_symmetry.space_group_name_H-M   'P 1'
#
loop_
_entity.id
_entity.type
_entity.pdbx_description
1 polymer ?
#
loop_
_entity_poly.entity_id
_entity_poly.type
_entity_poly.pdbx_seq_one_letter_code
_entity_poly.pdbx_strand_id
1 'polypeptide(L)'
;MNYEEFKRLDHTYLWHPFTQMQEWMAEDPCVISHGEGHYLVDVHGRKYLDGVSSLWCNVHGHRNKELDDALKAQIDRIAHSTFLGLSHPPGIQLAQKLIEIAPAGLQRVFYSDSGATAVEIALKIAVQYWQLKGETKRTQVASLAESYHGDTVGAMSMGYSETFHRFHKSLLFPVLRLTPPHVYRYVKRASDEEALKSALREAEEKLTQKQRSLAALVIEPLMQGAAGMWSQPPGFVSALREICRRNRILFIADEVATGFGRTGKMFACEHENVRPDILCLGKGITGGYLPLAATITTEEIFSAFLGEYKEFKTFFHGHTYTGNPLGCAVALASLGLFKQGNIIEGMQPKIDYLKHRLKHDFLRLAHVADVRQWGFMVGIELAENKDKRQGYSPEARTGHKVILEARKHGVLIRPLGDVIILMPPLTLADNELKTLLDVTRDCIRAVTESEGPRVEGRE
;
A
#
# COMPACT_ATOMS: atom_id res chain seq x y z
N MET A 1 11.18 32.33 -7.59
CA MET A 1 9.71 32.37 -7.76
C MET A 1 9.04 32.63 -6.42
N ASN A 2 7.98 33.44 -6.39
CA ASN A 2 7.18 33.63 -5.18
C ASN A 2 5.99 32.65 -5.19
N TYR A 3 5.21 32.63 -4.10
CA TYR A 3 4.07 31.71 -3.95
C TYR A 3 3.01 31.88 -5.04
N GLU A 4 2.65 33.12 -5.39
CA GLU A 4 1.64 33.42 -6.42
C GLU A 4 2.05 32.91 -7.80
N GLU A 5 3.34 32.96 -8.09
CA GLU A 5 3.88 32.40 -9.33
C GLU A 5 3.82 30.87 -9.31
N PHE A 6 4.19 30.21 -8.20
CA PHE A 6 4.03 28.75 -8.06
C PHE A 6 2.55 28.34 -8.21
N LYS A 7 1.62 29.01 -7.53
CA LYS A 7 0.18 28.74 -7.62
C LYS A 7 -0.30 28.86 -9.07
N ARG A 8 0.04 29.96 -9.76
CA ARG A 8 -0.34 30.18 -11.15
C ARG A 8 0.19 29.08 -12.07
N LEU A 9 1.46 28.67 -11.93
CA LEU A 9 2.08 27.64 -12.75
C LEU A 9 1.48 26.26 -12.46
N ASP A 10 1.23 25.93 -11.19
CA ASP A 10 0.56 24.70 -10.79
C ASP A 10 -0.83 24.59 -11.45
N HIS A 11 -1.68 25.62 -11.29
CA HIS A 11 -3.02 25.64 -11.86
C HIS A 11 -3.03 25.64 -13.40
N THR A 12 -1.95 26.12 -14.04
CA THR A 12 -1.88 26.20 -15.50
C THR A 12 -1.37 24.91 -16.14
N TYR A 13 -0.41 24.22 -15.51
CA TYR A 13 0.36 23.17 -16.19
C TYR A 13 0.29 21.80 -15.53
N LEU A 14 -0.15 21.69 -14.26
CA LEU A 14 -0.17 20.40 -13.57
C LEU A 14 -1.58 19.78 -13.56
N TRP A 15 -1.61 18.48 -13.80
CA TRP A 15 -2.77 17.65 -13.59
C TRP A 15 -2.48 16.70 -12.42
N HIS A 16 -3.09 16.97 -11.27
CA HIS A 16 -2.84 16.23 -10.04
C HIS A 16 -3.50 14.84 -10.04
N PRO A 17 -2.79 13.77 -9.60
CA PRO A 17 -3.37 12.43 -9.49
C PRO A 17 -4.47 12.38 -8.41
N PHE A 18 -5.52 11.60 -8.66
CA PHE A 18 -6.65 11.38 -7.73
C PHE A 18 -7.30 12.68 -7.21
N THR A 19 -7.27 13.75 -8.00
CA THR A 19 -7.71 15.09 -7.59
C THR A 19 -8.83 15.58 -8.49
N GLN A 20 -9.93 16.12 -7.89
CA GLN A 20 -10.92 16.86 -8.64
C GLN A 20 -10.35 18.24 -8.96
N MET A 21 -9.92 18.41 -10.21
CA MET A 21 -9.16 19.60 -10.62
C MET A 21 -9.95 20.91 -10.52
N GLN A 22 -11.29 20.88 -10.69
CA GLN A 22 -12.13 22.08 -10.51
C GLN A 22 -12.06 22.61 -9.08
N GLU A 23 -12.04 21.73 -8.08
CA GLU A 23 -11.87 22.10 -6.67
C GLU A 23 -10.46 22.58 -6.40
N TRP A 24 -9.44 21.82 -6.91
CA TRP A 24 -8.03 22.18 -6.75
C TRP A 24 -7.71 23.58 -7.27
N MET A 25 -8.24 23.95 -8.43
CA MET A 25 -8.05 25.28 -9.02
C MET A 25 -8.72 26.41 -8.24
N ALA A 26 -9.66 26.09 -7.33
CA ALA A 26 -10.29 27.04 -6.43
C ALA A 26 -9.58 27.16 -5.06
N GLU A 27 -8.65 26.24 -4.76
CA GLU A 27 -7.92 26.19 -3.48
C GLU A 27 -6.53 26.84 -3.59
N ASP A 28 -5.98 27.18 -2.43
CA ASP A 28 -4.58 27.57 -2.29
C ASP A 28 -3.71 26.31 -2.12
N PRO A 29 -2.85 25.96 -3.08
CA PRO A 29 -2.06 24.76 -3.02
C PRO A 29 -1.02 24.83 -1.90
N CYS A 30 -0.85 23.72 -1.16
CA CYS A 30 0.25 23.58 -0.22
C CYS A 30 1.51 23.19 -0.99
N VAL A 31 2.35 24.16 -1.34
CA VAL A 31 3.58 23.97 -2.11
C VAL A 31 4.72 23.60 -1.19
N ILE A 32 5.14 22.33 -1.21
CA ILE A 32 6.24 21.82 -0.37
C ILE A 32 7.58 22.20 -1.00
N SER A 33 8.46 22.80 -0.20
CA SER A 33 9.81 23.20 -0.61
C SER A 33 10.88 22.18 -0.23
N HIS A 34 10.80 21.61 0.96
CA HIS A 34 11.77 20.61 1.45
C HIS A 34 11.17 19.73 2.56
N GLY A 35 11.92 18.70 2.93
CA GLY A 35 11.63 17.86 4.09
C GLY A 35 12.69 17.97 5.17
N GLU A 36 12.32 17.74 6.44
CA GLU A 36 13.20 17.80 7.60
C GLU A 36 12.73 16.81 8.68
N GLY A 37 13.46 15.73 8.90
CA GLY A 37 13.02 14.67 9.82
C GLY A 37 11.66 14.09 9.41
N HIS A 38 10.67 14.18 10.27
CA HIS A 38 9.31 13.71 9.98
C HIS A 38 8.37 14.78 9.43
N TYR A 39 8.92 15.94 9.05
CA TYR A 39 8.14 17.09 8.62
C TYR A 39 8.37 17.42 7.14
N LEU A 40 7.31 17.87 6.49
CA LEU A 40 7.34 18.58 5.22
C LEU A 40 7.24 20.09 5.50
N VAL A 41 7.99 20.90 4.77
CA VAL A 41 8.04 22.35 4.94
C VAL A 41 7.59 23.02 3.64
N ASP A 42 6.58 23.91 3.73
CA ASP A 42 6.09 24.61 2.55
C ASP A 42 6.97 25.84 2.20
N VAL A 43 6.66 26.47 1.09
CA VAL A 43 7.38 27.67 0.60
C VAL A 43 7.23 28.89 1.52
N HIS A 44 6.32 28.87 2.48
CA HIS A 44 6.17 29.90 3.52
C HIS A 44 6.94 29.56 4.80
N GLY A 45 7.61 28.41 4.86
CA GLY A 45 8.34 27.91 6.03
C GLY A 45 7.46 27.25 7.09
N ARG A 46 6.18 26.98 6.81
CA ARG A 46 5.31 26.26 7.74
C ARG A 46 5.64 24.77 7.71
N LYS A 47 5.78 24.18 8.89
CA LYS A 47 6.10 22.77 9.07
C LYS A 47 4.84 21.94 9.27
N TYR A 48 4.79 20.80 8.62
CA TYR A 48 3.70 19.84 8.71
C TYR A 48 4.24 18.45 9.03
N LEU A 49 3.80 17.86 10.13
CA LEU A 49 4.10 16.47 10.47
C LEU A 49 3.46 15.54 9.40
N ASP A 50 4.29 14.71 8.79
CA ASP A 50 3.86 13.81 7.72
C ASP A 50 3.18 12.54 8.29
N GLY A 51 1.89 12.61 8.54
CA GLY A 51 1.09 11.54 9.13
C GLY A 51 0.76 10.39 8.16
N VAL A 52 1.19 10.49 6.89
CA VAL A 52 0.92 9.48 5.85
C VAL A 52 2.14 9.08 5.03
N SER A 53 3.35 9.45 5.50
CA SER A 53 4.61 9.10 4.82
C SER A 53 4.61 9.49 3.34
N SER A 54 4.19 10.73 3.05
CA SER A 54 3.89 11.27 1.72
C SER A 54 2.79 10.48 1.03
N LEU A 55 3.09 9.35 0.41
CA LEU A 55 2.09 8.38 -0.07
C LEU A 55 2.51 6.95 0.33
N TRP A 56 2.58 6.72 1.65
CA TRP A 56 2.85 5.41 2.27
C TRP A 56 4.25 4.86 2.00
N CYS A 57 5.19 5.67 1.53
CA CYS A 57 6.50 5.22 1.10
C CYS A 57 7.66 5.68 1.99
N ASN A 58 7.55 6.82 2.67
CA ASN A 58 8.61 7.34 3.54
C ASN A 58 8.61 6.58 4.87
N VAL A 59 9.58 5.69 5.09
CA VAL A 59 9.66 4.88 6.32
C VAL A 59 10.69 5.40 7.34
N HIS A 60 11.70 6.17 6.88
CA HIS A 60 12.80 6.65 7.72
C HIS A 60 12.78 8.16 8.00
N GLY A 61 11.75 8.87 7.57
CA GLY A 61 11.71 10.34 7.58
C GLY A 61 12.36 10.96 6.33
N HIS A 62 12.24 12.28 6.21
CA HIS A 62 12.76 13.07 5.11
C HIS A 62 14.22 13.46 5.36
N ARG A 63 15.01 13.57 4.30
CA ARG A 63 16.41 13.99 4.38
C ARG A 63 17.24 13.14 5.35
N ASN A 64 17.00 11.83 5.34
CA ASN A 64 17.81 10.90 6.12
C ASN A 64 19.25 10.88 5.56
N LYS A 65 20.23 11.19 6.44
CA LYS A 65 21.62 11.37 6.04
C LYS A 65 22.22 10.14 5.37
N GLU A 66 21.93 8.95 5.87
CA GLU A 66 22.46 7.69 5.33
C GLU A 66 21.92 7.42 3.92
N LEU A 67 20.64 7.72 3.68
CA LEU A 67 20.02 7.57 2.35
C LEU A 67 20.53 8.64 1.38
N ASP A 68 20.63 9.91 1.83
CA ASP A 68 21.20 11.01 1.06
C ASP A 68 22.65 10.69 0.61
N ASP A 69 23.48 10.19 1.53
CA ASP A 69 24.89 9.88 1.28
C ASP A 69 25.05 8.67 0.34
N ALA A 70 24.21 7.63 0.51
CA ALA A 70 24.20 6.47 -0.40
C ALA A 70 23.86 6.87 -1.83
N LEU A 71 22.89 7.78 -2.00
CA LEU A 71 22.50 8.29 -3.31
C LEU A 71 23.64 9.11 -3.95
N LYS A 72 24.26 10.04 -3.21
CA LYS A 72 25.39 10.86 -3.68
C LYS A 72 26.57 9.98 -4.10
N ALA A 73 26.95 9.02 -3.24
CA ALA A 73 28.05 8.10 -3.55
C ALA A 73 27.77 7.24 -4.79
N GLN A 74 26.54 6.89 -5.06
CA GLN A 74 26.18 6.14 -6.27
C GLN A 74 26.16 7.03 -7.52
N ILE A 75 25.76 8.30 -7.42
CA ILE A 75 25.85 9.28 -8.52
C ILE A 75 27.29 9.46 -8.98
N ASP A 76 28.24 9.52 -8.07
CA ASP A 76 29.68 9.64 -8.37
C ASP A 76 30.26 8.44 -9.15
N ARG A 77 29.53 7.32 -9.17
CA ARG A 77 29.93 6.10 -9.91
C ARG A 77 29.21 5.98 -11.25
N ILE A 78 27.88 5.85 -11.19
CA ILE A 78 27.00 5.74 -12.35
C ILE A 78 25.55 5.95 -11.94
N ALA A 79 24.85 6.81 -12.69
CA ALA A 79 23.44 7.07 -12.46
C ALA A 79 22.53 5.95 -13.00
N HIS A 80 22.85 5.41 -14.17
CA HIS A 80 22.05 4.35 -14.79
C HIS A 80 22.89 3.37 -15.61
N SER A 81 22.54 2.10 -15.54
CA SER A 81 22.93 1.02 -16.45
C SER A 81 21.79 0.03 -16.52
N THR A 82 21.64 -0.67 -17.64
CA THR A 82 20.56 -1.63 -17.87
C THR A 82 20.89 -3.00 -17.32
N PHE A 83 19.84 -3.80 -16.98
CA PHE A 83 19.95 -5.24 -16.74
C PHE A 83 19.79 -6.08 -18.04
N LEU A 84 19.54 -5.45 -19.18
CA LEU A 84 19.45 -6.16 -20.46
C LEU A 84 20.85 -6.54 -20.95
N GLY A 85 21.26 -7.77 -20.62
CA GLY A 85 22.59 -8.30 -20.96
C GLY A 85 23.75 -7.77 -20.12
N LEU A 86 23.50 -6.87 -19.16
CA LEU A 86 24.47 -6.31 -18.22
C LEU A 86 24.00 -6.50 -16.79
N SER A 87 24.87 -6.15 -15.84
CA SER A 87 24.58 -6.22 -14.41
C SER A 87 25.45 -5.19 -13.67
N HIS A 88 25.08 -4.86 -12.42
CA HIS A 88 25.82 -3.91 -11.61
C HIS A 88 25.78 -4.25 -10.11
N PRO A 89 26.83 -3.90 -9.34
CA PRO A 89 26.96 -4.29 -7.95
C PRO A 89 25.76 -3.93 -7.06
N PRO A 90 25.22 -2.70 -7.05
CA PRO A 90 24.09 -2.38 -6.17
C PRO A 90 22.86 -3.27 -6.40
N GLY A 91 22.53 -3.58 -7.66
CA GLY A 91 21.38 -4.45 -7.95
C GLY A 91 21.60 -5.90 -7.52
N ILE A 92 22.82 -6.44 -7.72
CA ILE A 92 23.18 -7.79 -7.27
C ILE A 92 23.10 -7.88 -5.74
N GLN A 93 23.71 -6.93 -5.04
CA GLN A 93 23.73 -6.87 -3.58
C GLN A 93 22.32 -6.69 -3.00
N LEU A 94 21.50 -5.84 -3.61
CA LEU A 94 20.13 -5.66 -3.19
C LEU A 94 19.31 -6.94 -3.36
N ALA A 95 19.46 -7.66 -4.49
CA ALA A 95 18.78 -8.93 -4.69
C ALA A 95 19.14 -9.93 -3.58
N GLN A 96 20.42 -10.06 -3.23
CA GLN A 96 20.85 -10.89 -2.11
C GLN A 96 20.18 -10.46 -0.80
N LYS A 97 20.19 -9.17 -0.47
CA LYS A 97 19.60 -8.65 0.77
C LYS A 97 18.09 -8.85 0.84
N LEU A 98 17.39 -8.67 -0.28
CA LEU A 98 15.95 -8.94 -0.34
C LEU A 98 15.63 -10.41 -0.09
N ILE A 99 16.42 -11.34 -0.63
CA ILE A 99 16.24 -12.77 -0.38
C ILE A 99 16.55 -13.14 1.08
N GLU A 100 17.58 -12.52 1.70
CA GLU A 100 17.91 -12.76 3.11
C GLU A 100 16.77 -12.40 4.07
N ILE A 101 15.94 -11.41 3.74
CA ILE A 101 14.84 -10.94 4.60
C ILE A 101 13.45 -11.44 4.15
N ALA A 102 13.32 -11.95 2.93
CA ALA A 102 12.04 -12.39 2.37
C ALA A 102 11.53 -13.67 3.08
N PRO A 103 10.21 -13.92 3.04
CA PRO A 103 9.65 -15.20 3.47
C PRO A 103 10.35 -16.39 2.82
N ALA A 104 10.61 -17.45 3.60
CA ALA A 104 11.38 -18.60 3.16
C ALA A 104 10.80 -19.27 1.89
N GLY A 105 11.69 -19.67 0.97
CA GLY A 105 11.34 -20.29 -0.31
C GLY A 105 11.46 -19.38 -1.51
N LEU A 106 11.48 -18.06 -1.30
CA LEU A 106 11.72 -17.06 -2.34
C LEU A 106 13.22 -16.94 -2.63
N GLN A 107 13.63 -16.92 -3.90
CA GLN A 107 15.05 -17.02 -4.28
C GLN A 107 15.47 -16.19 -5.49
N ARG A 108 14.52 -15.64 -6.27
CA ARG A 108 14.81 -14.91 -7.52
C ARG A 108 14.11 -13.56 -7.52
N VAL A 109 14.86 -12.51 -7.80
CA VAL A 109 14.39 -11.13 -7.81
C VAL A 109 14.31 -10.61 -9.25
N PHE A 110 13.17 -10.08 -9.61
CA PHE A 110 12.97 -9.30 -10.83
C PHE A 110 12.62 -7.86 -10.46
N TYR A 111 13.40 -6.88 -10.92
CA TYR A 111 13.18 -5.47 -10.59
C TYR A 111 12.22 -4.79 -11.54
N SER A 112 11.52 -3.77 -11.04
CA SER A 112 10.70 -2.83 -11.78
C SER A 112 10.67 -1.46 -11.10
N ASP A 113 9.78 -0.56 -11.53
CA ASP A 113 9.84 0.87 -11.18
C ASP A 113 8.78 1.26 -10.14
N SER A 114 7.67 0.51 -10.04
CA SER A 114 6.54 0.81 -9.16
C SER A 114 5.84 -0.45 -8.67
N GLY A 115 5.04 -0.32 -7.61
CA GLY A 115 4.24 -1.45 -7.10
C GLY A 115 3.31 -2.04 -8.15
N ALA A 116 2.65 -1.19 -8.95
CA ALA A 116 1.79 -1.65 -10.04
C ALA A 116 2.55 -2.52 -11.05
N THR A 117 3.76 -2.11 -11.43
CA THR A 117 4.59 -2.89 -12.36
C THR A 117 5.12 -4.18 -11.75
N ALA A 118 5.36 -4.23 -10.43
CA ALA A 118 5.69 -5.49 -9.75
C ALA A 118 4.53 -6.49 -9.83
N VAL A 119 3.29 -6.03 -9.66
CA VAL A 119 2.09 -6.87 -9.81
C VAL A 119 1.90 -7.31 -11.26
N GLU A 120 2.10 -6.44 -12.25
CA GLU A 120 2.06 -6.81 -13.68
C GLU A 120 3.06 -7.93 -14.00
N ILE A 121 4.28 -7.83 -13.47
CA ILE A 121 5.31 -8.86 -13.63
C ILE A 121 4.89 -10.17 -12.97
N ALA A 122 4.36 -10.11 -11.75
CA ALA A 122 3.87 -11.27 -11.03
C ALA A 122 2.76 -12.02 -11.80
N LEU A 123 1.80 -11.28 -12.36
CA LEU A 123 0.74 -11.85 -13.21
C LEU A 123 1.30 -12.55 -14.45
N LYS A 124 2.20 -11.87 -15.17
CA LYS A 124 2.82 -12.43 -16.37
C LYS A 124 3.66 -13.67 -16.06
N ILE A 125 4.46 -13.63 -14.99
CA ILE A 125 5.23 -14.80 -14.53
C ILE A 125 4.28 -15.95 -14.21
N ALA A 126 3.20 -15.71 -13.46
CA ALA A 126 2.26 -16.75 -13.06
C ALA A 126 1.59 -17.42 -14.26
N VAL A 127 1.12 -16.64 -15.23
CA VAL A 127 0.49 -17.18 -16.46
C VAL A 127 1.51 -17.93 -17.30
N GLN A 128 2.69 -17.33 -17.59
CA GLN A 128 3.71 -17.97 -18.42
C GLN A 128 4.26 -19.22 -17.77
N TYR A 129 4.43 -19.26 -16.44
CA TYR A 129 4.83 -20.48 -15.71
C TYR A 129 3.91 -21.66 -16.06
N TRP A 130 2.59 -21.47 -15.98
CA TRP A 130 1.65 -22.54 -16.28
C TRP A 130 1.66 -22.94 -17.76
N GLN A 131 1.86 -21.98 -18.69
CA GLN A 131 2.06 -22.29 -20.10
C GLN A 131 3.29 -23.18 -20.29
N LEU A 132 4.42 -22.83 -19.68
CA LEU A 132 5.66 -23.59 -19.74
C LEU A 132 5.57 -24.97 -19.08
N LYS A 133 4.68 -25.14 -18.10
CA LYS A 133 4.35 -26.43 -17.47
C LYS A 133 3.35 -27.27 -18.28
N GLY A 134 2.88 -26.79 -19.44
CA GLY A 134 1.89 -27.48 -20.29
C GLY A 134 0.45 -27.35 -19.80
N GLU A 135 0.18 -26.59 -18.73
CA GLU A 135 -1.17 -26.34 -18.20
C GLU A 135 -1.81 -25.10 -18.86
N THR A 136 -1.93 -25.11 -20.18
CA THR A 136 -2.27 -23.93 -21.02
C THR A 136 -3.65 -23.32 -20.74
N LYS A 137 -4.53 -24.00 -20.02
CA LYS A 137 -5.84 -23.48 -19.60
C LYS A 137 -5.78 -22.55 -18.38
N ARG A 138 -4.65 -22.52 -17.63
CA ARG A 138 -4.45 -21.68 -16.46
C ARG A 138 -4.06 -20.26 -16.87
N THR A 139 -5.05 -19.46 -17.21
CA THR A 139 -4.88 -18.05 -17.65
C THR A 139 -5.69 -17.05 -16.83
N GLN A 140 -6.64 -17.54 -16.04
CA GLN A 140 -7.46 -16.70 -15.18
C GLN A 140 -6.74 -16.42 -13.86
N VAL A 141 -7.14 -15.33 -13.20
CA VAL A 141 -6.60 -14.91 -11.92
C VAL A 141 -7.73 -14.58 -10.95
N ALA A 142 -7.44 -14.67 -9.68
CA ALA A 142 -8.37 -14.32 -8.60
C ALA A 142 -7.80 -13.19 -7.73
N SER A 143 -8.68 -12.41 -7.09
CA SER A 143 -8.32 -11.43 -6.06
C SER A 143 -9.49 -11.19 -5.11
N LEU A 144 -9.26 -10.47 -4.01
CA LEU A 144 -10.35 -9.99 -3.15
C LEU A 144 -11.11 -8.86 -3.85
N ALA A 145 -12.41 -8.74 -3.59
CA ALA A 145 -13.16 -7.56 -3.97
C ALA A 145 -12.63 -6.32 -3.23
N GLU A 146 -12.74 -5.13 -3.83
CA GLU A 146 -12.24 -3.86 -3.29
C GLU A 146 -10.72 -3.83 -3.00
N SER A 147 -9.93 -4.78 -3.52
CA SER A 147 -8.47 -4.71 -3.45
C SER A 147 -7.93 -3.62 -4.38
N TYR A 148 -6.70 -3.18 -4.10
CA TYR A 148 -5.99 -2.22 -4.96
C TYR A 148 -4.56 -2.68 -5.18
N HIS A 149 -4.20 -2.88 -6.44
CA HIS A 149 -2.88 -3.39 -6.83
C HIS A 149 -2.11 -2.42 -7.74
N GLY A 150 -2.68 -1.25 -8.01
CA GLY A 150 -2.11 -0.21 -8.87
C GLY A 150 -3.00 0.17 -10.05
N ASP A 151 -2.55 1.14 -10.86
CA ASP A 151 -3.34 1.78 -11.92
C ASP A 151 -2.90 1.39 -13.34
N THR A 152 -1.98 0.45 -13.50
CA THR A 152 -1.75 -0.21 -14.80
C THR A 152 -2.88 -1.18 -15.11
N VAL A 153 -3.13 -1.49 -16.39
CA VAL A 153 -4.33 -2.25 -16.80
C VAL A 153 -4.45 -3.60 -16.10
N GLY A 154 -3.36 -4.35 -15.97
CA GLY A 154 -3.39 -5.64 -15.26
C GLY A 154 -3.60 -5.47 -13.76
N ALA A 155 -2.85 -4.58 -13.11
CA ALA A 155 -3.00 -4.28 -11.68
C ALA A 155 -4.41 -3.73 -11.37
N MET A 156 -4.93 -2.83 -12.21
CA MET A 156 -6.29 -2.30 -12.11
C MET A 156 -7.36 -3.37 -12.32
N SER A 157 -7.12 -4.32 -13.23
CA SER A 157 -8.01 -5.48 -13.40
C SER A 157 -8.08 -6.31 -12.13
N MET A 158 -6.93 -6.53 -11.45
CA MET A 158 -6.85 -7.23 -10.18
C MET A 158 -7.51 -6.46 -9.03
N GLY A 159 -7.36 -5.15 -8.99
CA GLY A 159 -7.79 -4.27 -7.91
C GLY A 159 -9.00 -3.39 -8.25
N TYR A 160 -9.98 -3.90 -9.00
CA TYR A 160 -11.11 -3.08 -9.43
C TYR A 160 -11.92 -2.53 -8.26
N SER A 161 -12.10 -1.21 -8.25
CA SER A 161 -13.04 -0.47 -7.42
C SER A 161 -13.94 0.39 -8.31
N GLU A 162 -15.23 0.38 -8.05
CA GLU A 162 -16.20 1.18 -8.81
C GLU A 162 -15.88 2.68 -8.72
N THR A 163 -15.41 3.14 -7.58
CA THR A 163 -15.03 4.55 -7.35
C THR A 163 -13.88 5.00 -8.23
N PHE A 164 -12.85 4.18 -8.38
CA PHE A 164 -11.62 4.59 -9.10
C PHE A 164 -11.64 4.18 -10.58
N HIS A 165 -12.27 3.06 -10.92
CA HIS A 165 -12.01 2.39 -12.19
C HIS A 165 -13.21 2.28 -13.13
N ARG A 166 -14.42 2.77 -12.74
CA ARG A 166 -15.66 2.62 -13.53
C ARG A 166 -15.51 3.06 -14.99
N PHE A 167 -14.78 4.15 -15.23
CA PHE A 167 -14.58 4.69 -16.58
C PHE A 167 -13.61 3.88 -17.43
N HIS A 168 -12.79 3.03 -16.81
CA HIS A 168 -11.79 2.19 -17.47
C HIS A 168 -12.22 0.73 -17.60
N LYS A 169 -13.46 0.40 -17.24
CA LYS A 169 -13.98 -0.98 -17.19
C LYS A 169 -13.81 -1.73 -18.52
N SER A 170 -13.90 -1.03 -19.65
CA SER A 170 -13.71 -1.62 -20.99
C SER A 170 -12.27 -2.05 -21.29
N LEU A 171 -11.29 -1.59 -20.53
CA LEU A 171 -9.87 -1.98 -20.67
C LEU A 171 -9.51 -3.19 -19.81
N LEU A 172 -10.40 -3.62 -18.89
CA LEU A 172 -10.08 -4.61 -17.88
C LEU A 172 -10.43 -6.02 -18.34
N PHE A 173 -9.62 -7.00 -17.97
CA PHE A 173 -9.92 -8.40 -18.15
C PHE A 173 -10.70 -8.99 -16.95
N PRO A 174 -11.45 -10.09 -17.15
CA PRO A 174 -12.22 -10.72 -16.07
C PRO A 174 -11.32 -11.31 -14.98
N VAL A 175 -11.67 -11.07 -13.73
CA VAL A 175 -10.99 -11.58 -12.53
C VAL A 175 -12.01 -12.24 -11.61
N LEU A 176 -11.69 -13.42 -11.06
CA LEU A 176 -12.52 -14.08 -10.06
C LEU A 176 -12.45 -13.31 -8.73
N ARG A 177 -13.57 -12.74 -8.30
CA ARG A 177 -13.63 -11.98 -7.06
C ARG A 177 -14.03 -12.86 -5.89
N LEU A 178 -13.23 -12.77 -4.80
CA LEU A 178 -13.52 -13.39 -3.51
C LEU A 178 -13.99 -12.30 -2.54
N THR A 179 -14.89 -12.67 -1.65
CA THR A 179 -15.40 -11.75 -0.62
C THR A 179 -14.36 -11.51 0.45
N PRO A 180 -13.98 -10.24 0.75
CA PRO A 180 -13.09 -9.94 1.88
C PRO A 180 -13.83 -10.16 3.20
N PRO A 181 -13.16 -10.67 4.25
CA PRO A 181 -13.78 -10.94 5.57
C PRO A 181 -13.88 -9.65 6.40
N HIS A 182 -14.42 -8.58 5.84
CA HIS A 182 -14.50 -7.27 6.50
C HIS A 182 -15.89 -7.01 7.04
N VAL A 183 -16.06 -7.10 8.36
CA VAL A 183 -17.35 -7.06 9.07
C VAL A 183 -18.07 -5.73 8.91
N TYR A 184 -17.36 -4.62 8.94
CA TYR A 184 -18.01 -3.30 8.89
C TYR A 184 -18.70 -3.04 7.55
N ARG A 185 -18.05 -3.38 6.43
CA ARG A 185 -18.51 -3.05 5.08
C ARG A 185 -19.19 -4.20 4.34
N TYR A 186 -18.65 -5.44 4.48
CA TYR A 186 -19.08 -6.58 3.67
C TYR A 186 -20.03 -7.53 4.40
N VAL A 187 -19.69 -7.93 5.62
CA VAL A 187 -20.45 -8.93 6.37
C VAL A 187 -21.19 -8.23 7.52
N LYS A 188 -22.18 -7.43 7.16
CA LYS A 188 -22.95 -6.66 8.14
C LYS A 188 -23.59 -7.58 9.19
N ARG A 189 -23.44 -7.24 10.49
CA ARG A 189 -24.01 -7.92 11.65
C ARG A 189 -23.43 -9.29 11.99
N ALA A 190 -22.33 -9.73 11.36
CA ALA A 190 -21.61 -10.93 11.76
C ALA A 190 -20.48 -10.58 12.75
N SER A 191 -20.02 -11.60 13.49
CA SER A 191 -18.75 -11.52 14.21
C SER A 191 -17.57 -11.68 13.23
N ASP A 192 -16.36 -11.30 13.67
CA ASP A 192 -15.14 -11.53 12.87
C ASP A 192 -14.95 -13.02 12.55
N GLU A 193 -15.31 -13.91 13.47
CA GLU A 193 -15.22 -15.36 13.28
C GLU A 193 -16.20 -15.86 12.22
N GLU A 194 -17.44 -15.38 12.23
CA GLU A 194 -18.45 -15.74 11.21
C GLU A 194 -18.08 -15.20 9.84
N ALA A 195 -17.56 -13.97 9.78
CA ALA A 195 -17.07 -13.35 8.54
C ALA A 195 -15.90 -14.14 7.97
N LEU A 196 -14.94 -14.51 8.80
CA LEU A 196 -13.80 -15.36 8.44
C LEU A 196 -14.26 -16.71 7.87
N LYS A 197 -15.10 -17.44 8.59
CA LYS A 197 -15.62 -18.75 8.15
C LYS A 197 -16.38 -18.66 6.84
N SER A 198 -17.23 -17.64 6.68
CA SER A 198 -18.02 -17.44 5.46
C SER A 198 -17.15 -17.12 4.27
N ALA A 199 -16.18 -16.20 4.42
CA ALA A 199 -15.27 -15.81 3.35
C ALA A 199 -14.37 -16.97 2.92
N LEU A 200 -13.85 -17.75 3.87
CA LEU A 200 -13.01 -18.91 3.56
C LEU A 200 -13.79 -20.03 2.87
N ARG A 201 -15.02 -20.31 3.28
CA ARG A 201 -15.87 -21.29 2.60
C ARG A 201 -16.14 -20.88 1.15
N GLU A 202 -16.54 -19.63 0.92
CA GLU A 202 -16.76 -19.11 -0.43
C GLU A 202 -15.48 -19.19 -1.28
N ALA A 203 -14.33 -18.81 -0.69
CA ALA A 203 -13.06 -18.88 -1.37
C ALA A 203 -12.70 -20.31 -1.76
N GLU A 204 -12.86 -21.28 -0.86
CA GLU A 204 -12.59 -22.69 -1.14
C GLU A 204 -13.48 -23.22 -2.25
N GLU A 205 -14.78 -22.95 -2.20
CA GLU A 205 -15.74 -23.36 -3.24
C GLU A 205 -15.35 -22.80 -4.61
N LYS A 206 -15.14 -21.47 -4.71
CA LYS A 206 -14.82 -20.79 -5.96
C LYS A 206 -13.46 -21.20 -6.54
N LEU A 207 -12.42 -21.27 -5.71
CA LEU A 207 -11.07 -21.62 -6.12
C LEU A 207 -10.99 -23.09 -6.54
N THR A 208 -11.65 -23.99 -5.84
CA THR A 208 -11.70 -25.42 -6.21
C THR A 208 -12.45 -25.63 -7.52
N GLN A 209 -13.60 -24.96 -7.70
CA GLN A 209 -14.38 -25.05 -8.93
C GLN A 209 -13.58 -24.58 -10.16
N LYS A 210 -12.75 -23.55 -9.99
CA LYS A 210 -11.97 -22.92 -11.07
C LYS A 210 -10.50 -23.36 -11.13
N GLN A 211 -10.06 -24.30 -10.30
CA GLN A 211 -8.65 -24.68 -10.13
C GLN A 211 -7.91 -24.97 -11.44
N ARG A 212 -8.59 -25.53 -12.46
CA ARG A 212 -7.97 -25.84 -13.76
C ARG A 212 -7.77 -24.65 -14.69
N SER A 213 -8.41 -23.52 -14.40
CA SER A 213 -8.30 -22.28 -15.19
C SER A 213 -7.55 -21.18 -14.47
N LEU A 214 -7.41 -21.26 -13.14
CA LEU A 214 -6.73 -20.25 -12.35
C LEU A 214 -5.21 -20.43 -12.37
N ALA A 215 -4.50 -19.37 -12.76
CA ALA A 215 -3.05 -19.26 -12.65
C ALA A 215 -2.62 -18.86 -11.24
N ALA A 216 -3.26 -17.84 -10.69
CA ALA A 216 -2.89 -17.27 -9.40
C ALA A 216 -4.06 -16.63 -8.65
N LEU A 217 -3.89 -16.46 -7.34
CA LEU A 217 -4.61 -15.54 -6.47
C LEU A 217 -3.66 -14.43 -6.04
N VAL A 218 -4.08 -13.16 -6.16
CA VAL A 218 -3.35 -11.99 -5.66
C VAL A 218 -4.07 -11.40 -4.45
N ILE A 219 -3.33 -11.04 -3.41
CA ILE A 219 -3.89 -10.50 -2.16
C ILE A 219 -2.95 -9.45 -1.56
N GLU A 220 -3.52 -8.37 -1.02
CA GLU A 220 -2.86 -7.52 -0.03
C GLU A 220 -2.97 -8.24 1.33
N PRO A 221 -1.88 -8.79 1.91
CA PRO A 221 -1.99 -9.56 3.14
C PRO A 221 -2.28 -8.67 4.35
N LEU A 222 -3.19 -9.09 5.22
CA LEU A 222 -3.66 -8.47 6.47
C LEU A 222 -4.46 -7.18 6.29
N MET A 223 -4.18 -6.35 5.27
CA MET A 223 -4.77 -5.02 5.15
C MET A 223 -4.96 -4.62 3.68
N GLN A 224 -6.20 -4.47 3.24
CA GLN A 224 -6.51 -3.82 1.96
C GLN A 224 -6.43 -2.31 2.15
N GLY A 225 -5.30 -1.72 1.72
CA GLY A 225 -4.95 -0.33 2.03
C GLY A 225 -5.93 0.67 1.43
N ALA A 226 -6.05 0.70 0.11
CA ALA A 226 -6.84 1.70 -0.61
C ALA A 226 -8.36 1.51 -0.49
N ALA A 227 -8.83 0.35 -0.02
CA ALA A 227 -10.22 0.14 0.35
C ALA A 227 -10.65 0.95 1.59
N GLY A 228 -9.72 1.59 2.28
CA GLY A 228 -9.94 2.29 3.54
C GLY A 228 -9.35 1.54 4.74
N MET A 229 -8.19 0.93 4.55
CA MET A 229 -7.51 0.12 5.58
C MET A 229 -8.40 -1.02 6.10
N TRP A 230 -8.95 -1.82 5.20
CA TRP A 230 -9.79 -2.96 5.60
C TRP A 230 -8.92 -4.09 6.14
N SER A 231 -8.99 -4.30 7.45
CA SER A 231 -8.24 -5.36 8.12
C SER A 231 -8.87 -6.73 7.87
N GLN A 232 -8.01 -7.73 7.71
CA GLN A 232 -8.39 -9.13 7.63
C GLN A 232 -8.23 -9.77 9.01
N PRO A 233 -9.16 -10.64 9.45
CA PRO A 233 -9.04 -11.37 10.71
C PRO A 233 -7.81 -12.30 10.70
N PRO A 234 -7.16 -12.52 11.86
CA PRO A 234 -6.08 -13.48 11.98
C PRO A 234 -6.47 -14.88 11.45
N GLY A 235 -5.55 -15.52 10.73
CA GLY A 235 -5.76 -16.83 10.12
C GLY A 235 -6.34 -16.80 8.70
N PHE A 236 -6.79 -15.65 8.19
CA PHE A 236 -7.36 -15.55 6.86
C PHE A 236 -6.32 -15.76 5.75
N VAL A 237 -5.16 -15.12 5.87
CA VAL A 237 -4.11 -15.18 4.84
C VAL A 237 -3.51 -16.58 4.76
N SER A 238 -3.23 -17.18 5.89
CA SER A 238 -2.68 -18.55 5.97
C SER A 238 -3.68 -19.61 5.45
N ALA A 239 -4.96 -19.47 5.78
CA ALA A 239 -5.98 -20.36 5.26
C ALA A 239 -6.17 -20.24 3.75
N LEU A 240 -6.18 -19.01 3.20
CA LEU A 240 -6.21 -18.79 1.75
C LEU A 240 -4.98 -19.38 1.05
N ARG A 241 -3.79 -19.20 1.64
CA ARG A 241 -2.56 -19.81 1.11
C ARG A 241 -2.69 -21.32 1.04
N GLU A 242 -3.24 -21.96 2.08
CA GLU A 242 -3.42 -23.42 2.11
C GLU A 242 -4.47 -23.89 1.08
N ILE A 243 -5.56 -23.15 0.89
CA ILE A 243 -6.54 -23.42 -0.18
C ILE A 243 -5.86 -23.35 -1.55
N CYS A 244 -5.07 -22.31 -1.81
CA CYS A 244 -4.32 -22.17 -3.06
C CYS A 244 -3.36 -23.34 -3.28
N ARG A 245 -2.60 -23.75 -2.24
CA ARG A 245 -1.65 -24.87 -2.31
C ARG A 245 -2.35 -26.18 -2.70
N ARG A 246 -3.46 -26.52 -2.06
CA ARG A 246 -4.24 -27.75 -2.35
C ARG A 246 -4.77 -27.76 -3.77
N ASN A 247 -5.12 -26.60 -4.33
CA ASN A 247 -5.67 -26.45 -5.66
C ASN A 247 -4.58 -26.13 -6.72
N ARG A 248 -3.29 -26.12 -6.35
CA ARG A 248 -2.18 -25.78 -7.24
C ARG A 248 -2.37 -24.41 -7.91
N ILE A 249 -2.86 -23.42 -7.19
CA ILE A 249 -3.00 -22.03 -7.62
C ILE A 249 -1.84 -21.25 -7.00
N LEU A 250 -1.09 -20.49 -7.80
CA LEU A 250 0.01 -19.69 -7.28
C LEU A 250 -0.54 -18.58 -6.35
N PHE A 251 0.11 -18.38 -5.23
CA PHE A 251 -0.25 -17.36 -4.26
C PHE A 251 0.70 -16.17 -4.36
N ILE A 252 0.16 -15.03 -4.80
CA ILE A 252 0.91 -13.77 -4.95
C ILE A 252 0.56 -12.87 -3.78
N ALA A 253 1.54 -12.55 -2.95
CA ALA A 253 1.40 -11.56 -1.89
C ALA A 253 1.84 -10.18 -2.41
N ASP A 254 0.91 -9.25 -2.44
CA ASP A 254 1.18 -7.85 -2.74
C ASP A 254 1.51 -7.12 -1.43
N GLU A 255 2.79 -7.04 -1.12
CA GLU A 255 3.31 -6.32 0.04
C GLU A 255 3.87 -4.92 -0.30
N VAL A 256 3.38 -4.35 -1.38
CA VAL A 256 3.75 -2.98 -1.80
C VAL A 256 3.41 -1.96 -0.72
N ALA A 257 2.27 -2.11 -0.03
CA ALA A 257 1.87 -1.22 1.05
C ALA A 257 2.18 -1.79 2.45
N THR A 258 2.09 -3.10 2.62
CA THR A 258 2.19 -3.77 3.92
C THR A 258 3.61 -4.14 4.33
N GLY A 259 4.53 -4.22 3.37
CA GLY A 259 5.93 -4.55 3.60
C GLY A 259 6.74 -3.44 4.27
N PHE A 260 7.99 -3.75 4.53
CA PHE A 260 8.99 -2.85 5.12
C PHE A 260 8.51 -2.22 6.43
N GLY A 261 8.08 -3.06 7.38
CA GLY A 261 7.79 -2.67 8.76
C GLY A 261 6.37 -2.15 9.01
N ARG A 262 5.58 -1.85 7.98
CA ARG A 262 4.29 -1.18 8.11
C ARG A 262 3.30 -1.87 9.06
N THR A 263 3.28 -3.19 9.08
CA THR A 263 2.40 -3.98 9.95
C THR A 263 3.02 -4.35 11.31
N GLY A 264 4.26 -3.91 11.60
CA GLY A 264 4.99 -4.26 12.81
C GLY A 264 5.92 -5.48 12.67
N LYS A 265 6.00 -6.06 11.47
CA LYS A 265 7.01 -7.03 11.04
C LYS A 265 7.61 -6.58 9.70
N MET A 266 8.73 -7.16 9.26
CA MET A 266 9.33 -6.77 7.99
C MET A 266 8.34 -6.97 6.84
N PHE A 267 7.62 -8.09 6.84
CA PHE A 267 6.55 -8.39 5.90
C PHE A 267 5.27 -8.87 6.61
N ALA A 268 4.12 -8.52 6.07
CA ALA A 268 2.82 -8.91 6.62
C ALA A 268 2.64 -10.44 6.64
N CYS A 269 3.16 -11.14 5.65
CA CYS A 269 3.16 -12.61 5.58
C CYS A 269 3.76 -13.29 6.83
N GLU A 270 4.69 -12.62 7.53
CA GLU A 270 5.34 -13.17 8.73
C GLU A 270 4.39 -13.31 9.93
N HIS A 271 3.30 -12.52 9.99
CA HIS A 271 2.35 -12.61 11.10
C HIS A 271 1.64 -13.97 11.17
N GLU A 272 1.45 -14.59 10.00
CA GLU A 272 0.78 -15.90 9.89
C GLU A 272 1.69 -16.99 9.30
N ASN A 273 3.01 -16.76 9.26
CA ASN A 273 4.01 -17.67 8.70
C ASN A 273 3.70 -18.10 7.24
N VAL A 274 3.11 -17.20 6.45
CA VAL A 274 2.75 -17.46 5.06
C VAL A 274 3.99 -17.40 4.18
N ARG A 275 4.14 -18.40 3.32
CA ARG A 275 5.19 -18.47 2.28
C ARG A 275 4.52 -18.31 0.92
N PRO A 276 4.54 -17.13 0.32
CA PRO A 276 3.97 -16.91 -1.00
C PRO A 276 4.82 -17.57 -2.09
N ASP A 277 4.22 -17.84 -3.24
CA ASP A 277 4.95 -18.28 -4.43
C ASP A 277 5.60 -17.09 -5.15
N ILE A 278 4.96 -15.93 -5.07
CA ILE A 278 5.47 -14.65 -5.59
C ILE A 278 5.17 -13.54 -4.58
N LEU A 279 6.13 -12.65 -4.38
CA LEU A 279 6.04 -11.49 -3.48
C LEU A 279 6.29 -10.21 -4.28
N CYS A 280 5.36 -9.26 -4.22
CA CYS A 280 5.49 -7.95 -4.84
C CYS A 280 5.87 -6.89 -3.80
N LEU A 281 6.92 -6.12 -4.07
CA LEU A 281 7.47 -5.10 -3.20
C LEU A 281 7.56 -3.74 -3.92
N GLY A 282 7.41 -2.66 -3.17
CA GLY A 282 7.53 -1.29 -3.67
C GLY A 282 7.57 -0.29 -2.52
N LYS A 283 7.13 0.95 -2.74
CA LYS A 283 6.99 2.02 -1.73
C LYS A 283 8.17 2.10 -0.74
N GLY A 284 8.03 1.42 0.42
CA GLY A 284 9.02 1.44 1.50
C GLY A 284 10.40 0.87 1.14
N ILE A 285 10.55 0.16 0.01
CA ILE A 285 11.82 -0.46 -0.41
C ILE A 285 12.99 0.53 -0.47
N THR A 286 12.74 1.77 -0.92
CA THR A 286 13.73 2.86 -0.99
C THR A 286 13.59 3.88 0.12
N GLY A 287 12.76 3.62 1.14
CA GLY A 287 12.46 4.63 2.15
C GLY A 287 11.71 5.85 1.61
N GLY A 288 11.13 5.76 0.40
CA GLY A 288 10.41 6.86 -0.26
C GLY A 288 11.30 7.80 -1.07
N TYR A 289 12.56 7.45 -1.32
CA TYR A 289 13.52 8.30 -2.03
C TYR A 289 13.41 8.22 -3.56
N LEU A 290 13.30 7.00 -4.10
CA LEU A 290 13.30 6.76 -5.55
C LEU A 290 12.28 5.69 -5.94
N PRO A 291 11.73 5.77 -7.17
CA PRO A 291 10.95 4.69 -7.74
C PRO A 291 11.79 3.42 -7.88
N LEU A 292 11.38 2.37 -7.22
CA LEU A 292 11.92 1.02 -7.35
C LEU A 292 10.89 0.03 -6.82
N ALA A 293 10.79 -1.12 -7.48
CA ALA A 293 9.97 -2.23 -7.05
C ALA A 293 10.68 -3.55 -7.36
N ALA A 294 10.22 -4.62 -6.72
CA ALA A 294 10.73 -5.95 -6.95
C ALA A 294 9.60 -6.98 -6.92
N THR A 295 9.69 -7.96 -7.82
CA THR A 295 8.89 -9.17 -7.81
C THR A 295 9.82 -10.33 -7.49
N ILE A 296 9.57 -11.01 -6.38
CA ILE A 296 10.42 -12.10 -5.90
C ILE A 296 9.66 -13.41 -6.05
N THR A 297 10.32 -14.45 -6.56
CA THR A 297 9.69 -15.74 -6.80
C THR A 297 10.58 -16.90 -6.34
N THR A 298 9.99 -18.11 -6.35
CA THR A 298 10.69 -19.35 -5.97
C THR A 298 11.62 -19.85 -7.09
N GLU A 299 12.58 -20.70 -6.73
CA GLU A 299 13.43 -21.39 -7.71
C GLU A 299 12.60 -22.30 -8.64
N GLU A 300 11.55 -22.93 -8.13
CA GLU A 300 10.65 -23.77 -8.95
C GLU A 300 10.03 -22.98 -10.10
N ILE A 301 9.52 -21.77 -9.81
CA ILE A 301 8.93 -20.92 -10.86
C ILE A 301 10.02 -20.48 -11.84
N PHE A 302 11.14 -19.97 -11.33
CA PHE A 302 12.26 -19.52 -12.17
C PHE A 302 12.77 -20.61 -13.10
N SER A 303 12.94 -21.85 -12.60
CA SER A 303 13.47 -22.98 -13.35
C SER A 303 12.61 -23.36 -14.56
N ALA A 304 11.30 -23.06 -14.53
CA ALA A 304 10.43 -23.31 -15.69
C ALA A 304 10.80 -22.44 -16.92
N PHE A 305 11.44 -21.29 -16.70
CA PHE A 305 11.86 -20.35 -17.75
C PHE A 305 13.24 -20.70 -18.33
N LEU A 306 13.94 -21.67 -17.76
CA LEU A 306 15.24 -22.12 -18.28
C LEU A 306 15.05 -23.03 -19.49
N GLY A 307 15.90 -22.86 -20.48
CA GLY A 307 15.89 -23.67 -21.71
C GLY A 307 16.88 -23.15 -22.74
N GLU A 308 16.97 -23.85 -23.88
CA GLU A 308 17.75 -23.35 -25.00
C GLU A 308 17.05 -22.12 -25.64
N TYR A 309 17.86 -21.25 -26.26
CA TYR A 309 17.32 -20.01 -26.88
C TYR A 309 16.18 -20.28 -27.86
N LYS A 310 16.26 -21.35 -28.66
CA LYS A 310 15.24 -21.75 -29.63
C LYS A 310 13.90 -22.19 -29.01
N GLU A 311 13.85 -22.49 -27.70
CA GLU A 311 12.61 -22.88 -27.01
C GLU A 311 11.76 -21.66 -26.63
N PHE A 312 12.29 -20.44 -26.76
CA PHE A 312 11.60 -19.18 -26.47
C PHE A 312 10.92 -19.13 -25.08
N LYS A 313 11.52 -19.78 -24.07
CA LYS A 313 11.06 -19.74 -22.68
C LYS A 313 11.36 -18.43 -21.97
N THR A 314 12.08 -17.53 -22.61
CA THR A 314 12.48 -16.23 -22.07
C THR A 314 11.27 -15.45 -21.56
N PHE A 315 11.41 -14.84 -20.41
CA PHE A 315 10.44 -13.85 -19.92
C PHE A 315 10.69 -12.50 -20.61
N PHE A 316 9.95 -12.25 -21.71
CA PHE A 316 10.07 -11.03 -22.51
C PHE A 316 9.36 -9.87 -21.83
N HIS A 317 9.99 -9.32 -20.79
CA HIS A 317 9.52 -8.15 -20.05
C HIS A 317 10.71 -7.39 -19.47
N GLY A 318 10.61 -6.07 -19.44
CA GLY A 318 11.58 -5.18 -18.83
C GLY A 318 11.21 -3.72 -19.08
N HIS A 319 11.72 -2.83 -18.24
CA HIS A 319 11.61 -1.40 -18.41
C HIS A 319 13.00 -0.80 -18.58
N THR A 320 13.09 0.41 -19.16
CA THR A 320 14.37 1.10 -19.37
C THR A 320 15.15 1.24 -18.07
N TYR A 321 14.47 1.58 -16.97
CA TYR A 321 15.07 1.82 -15.65
C TYR A 321 15.02 0.62 -14.70
N THR A 322 14.71 -0.59 -15.20
CA THR A 322 14.69 -1.81 -14.37
C THR A 322 15.96 -1.91 -13.54
N GLY A 323 15.80 -2.00 -12.21
CA GLY A 323 16.90 -2.14 -11.27
C GLY A 323 17.87 -0.97 -11.29
N ASN A 324 17.36 0.27 -11.44
CA ASN A 324 18.18 1.48 -11.46
C ASN A 324 19.23 1.50 -10.34
N PRO A 325 20.53 1.73 -10.63
CA PRO A 325 21.60 1.71 -9.63
C PRO A 325 21.38 2.66 -8.46
N LEU A 326 20.81 3.85 -8.69
CA LEU A 326 20.53 4.84 -7.64
C LEU A 326 19.46 4.31 -6.69
N GLY A 327 18.36 3.77 -7.24
CA GLY A 327 17.31 3.15 -6.46
C GLY A 327 17.80 1.95 -5.65
N CYS A 328 18.64 1.10 -6.26
CA CYS A 328 19.23 -0.07 -5.59
C CYS A 328 20.17 0.35 -4.45
N ALA A 329 21.00 1.37 -4.63
CA ALA A 329 21.91 1.87 -3.60
C ALA A 329 21.15 2.44 -2.39
N VAL A 330 20.11 3.23 -2.65
CA VAL A 330 19.26 3.77 -1.57
C VAL A 330 18.48 2.66 -0.87
N ALA A 331 17.97 1.67 -1.61
CA ALA A 331 17.28 0.52 -1.01
C ALA A 331 18.20 -0.31 -0.09
N LEU A 332 19.47 -0.51 -0.48
CA LEU A 332 20.47 -1.15 0.38
C LEU A 332 20.70 -0.36 1.68
N ALA A 333 20.83 0.96 1.59
CA ALA A 333 20.97 1.82 2.76
C ALA A 333 19.71 1.79 3.65
N SER A 334 18.50 1.81 3.04
CA SER A 334 17.22 1.66 3.75
C SER A 334 17.14 0.36 4.53
N LEU A 335 17.53 -0.77 3.94
CA LEU A 335 17.60 -2.06 4.64
C LEU A 335 18.64 -2.06 5.77
N GLY A 336 19.78 -1.37 5.56
CA GLY A 336 20.79 -1.15 6.59
C GLY A 336 20.23 -0.45 7.82
N LEU A 337 19.44 0.60 7.63
CA LEU A 337 18.78 1.36 8.70
C LEU A 337 17.80 0.51 9.52
N PHE A 338 17.02 -0.36 8.88
CA PHE A 338 16.13 -1.28 9.61
C PHE A 338 16.89 -2.14 10.62
N LYS A 339 18.04 -2.66 10.22
CA LYS A 339 18.88 -3.53 11.07
C LYS A 339 19.61 -2.73 12.15
N GLN A 340 20.27 -1.64 11.78
CA GLN A 340 21.09 -0.83 12.71
C GLN A 340 20.24 -0.13 13.76
N GLY A 341 19.07 0.36 13.37
CA GLY A 341 18.14 1.10 14.24
C GLY A 341 17.17 0.23 15.03
N ASN A 342 17.20 -1.10 14.87
CA ASN A 342 16.20 -2.01 15.46
C ASN A 342 14.77 -1.49 15.26
N ILE A 343 14.47 -0.99 14.05
CA ILE A 343 13.23 -0.22 13.79
C ILE A 343 11.99 -1.06 14.09
N ILE A 344 11.98 -2.34 13.70
CA ILE A 344 10.81 -3.22 13.89
C ILE A 344 10.52 -3.43 15.38
N GLU A 345 11.54 -3.72 16.17
CA GLU A 345 11.43 -3.92 17.61
C GLU A 345 11.08 -2.60 18.31
N GLY A 346 11.71 -1.49 17.90
CA GLY A 346 11.47 -0.16 18.45
C GLY A 346 10.06 0.39 18.19
N MET A 347 9.35 -0.15 17.19
CA MET A 347 7.96 0.21 16.92
C MET A 347 6.94 -0.42 17.87
N GLN A 348 7.24 -1.57 18.50
CA GLN A 348 6.23 -2.34 19.23
C GLN A 348 5.53 -1.51 20.34
N PRO A 349 6.24 -0.79 21.21
CA PRO A 349 5.58 0.06 22.21
C PRO A 349 4.69 1.13 21.59
N LYS A 350 5.11 1.71 20.45
CA LYS A 350 4.32 2.72 19.72
C LYS A 350 3.06 2.13 19.08
N ILE A 351 3.13 0.91 18.57
CA ILE A 351 1.98 0.16 18.05
C ILE A 351 0.95 -0.07 19.16
N ASP A 352 1.39 -0.47 20.34
CA ASP A 352 0.53 -0.68 21.51
C ASP A 352 -0.08 0.63 22.02
N TYR A 353 0.72 1.69 22.09
CA TYR A 353 0.23 3.04 22.41
C TYR A 353 -0.84 3.50 21.41
N LEU A 354 -0.58 3.35 20.12
CA LEU A 354 -1.51 3.69 19.04
C LEU A 354 -2.82 2.90 19.19
N LYS A 355 -2.74 1.59 19.42
CA LYS A 355 -3.90 0.71 19.65
C LYS A 355 -4.73 1.16 20.85
N HIS A 356 -4.06 1.51 21.94
CA HIS A 356 -4.71 2.03 23.13
C HIS A 356 -5.48 3.33 22.83
N ARG A 357 -4.81 4.30 22.18
CA ARG A 357 -5.40 5.59 21.82
C ARG A 357 -6.60 5.43 20.88
N LEU A 358 -6.47 4.60 19.84
CA LEU A 358 -7.57 4.32 18.90
C LEU A 358 -8.80 3.78 19.62
N LYS A 359 -8.62 2.84 20.53
CA LYS A 359 -9.72 2.22 21.30
C LYS A 359 -10.35 3.19 22.31
N HIS A 360 -9.56 3.97 23.02
CA HIS A 360 -10.03 4.73 24.17
C HIS A 360 -10.36 6.18 23.85
N ASP A 361 -9.74 6.78 22.83
CA ASP A 361 -9.95 8.17 22.46
C ASP A 361 -10.81 8.31 21.19
N PHE A 362 -10.52 7.53 20.15
CA PHE A 362 -11.19 7.67 18.85
C PHE A 362 -12.54 6.97 18.77
N LEU A 363 -12.65 5.68 19.17
CA LEU A 363 -13.91 4.96 19.14
C LEU A 363 -15.00 5.55 20.05
N ARG A 364 -14.64 6.42 20.99
CA ARG A 364 -15.58 7.14 21.86
C ARG A 364 -16.17 8.38 21.22
N LEU A 365 -15.60 8.87 20.12
CA LEU A 365 -16.17 9.99 19.39
C LEU A 365 -17.52 9.62 18.78
N ALA A 366 -18.44 10.57 18.80
CA ALA A 366 -19.83 10.35 18.35
C ALA A 366 -19.89 9.87 16.88
N HIS A 367 -18.99 10.36 16.04
CA HIS A 367 -18.98 10.14 14.60
C HIS A 367 -17.83 9.23 14.12
N VAL A 368 -17.18 8.49 15.01
CA VAL A 368 -16.21 7.43 14.67
C VAL A 368 -16.87 6.09 14.85
N ALA A 369 -17.15 5.39 13.76
CA ALA A 369 -17.89 4.15 13.75
C ALA A 369 -17.02 2.90 13.82
N ASP A 370 -15.80 2.98 13.32
CA ASP A 370 -14.84 1.88 13.32
C ASP A 370 -13.39 2.38 13.30
N VAL A 371 -12.48 1.62 13.87
CA VAL A 371 -11.03 1.83 13.79
C VAL A 371 -10.33 0.53 13.46
N ARG A 372 -9.43 0.58 12.52
CA ARG A 372 -8.68 -0.57 12.02
C ARG A 372 -7.20 -0.31 12.15
N GLN A 373 -6.45 -1.31 12.57
CA GLN A 373 -5.00 -1.17 12.75
C GLN A 373 -4.26 -2.48 12.50
N TRP A 374 -3.20 -2.38 11.69
CA TRP A 374 -2.07 -3.32 11.67
C TRP A 374 -0.77 -2.51 11.71
N GLY A 375 -0.02 -2.62 12.79
CA GLY A 375 1.18 -1.82 12.99
C GLY A 375 0.89 -0.31 12.92
N PHE A 376 1.52 0.38 11.96
CA PHE A 376 1.32 1.80 11.65
C PHE A 376 0.40 2.03 10.43
N MET A 377 -0.37 1.04 10.04
CA MET A 377 -1.44 1.19 9.05
C MET A 377 -2.77 1.33 9.80
N VAL A 378 -3.38 2.51 9.75
CA VAL A 378 -4.59 2.83 10.50
C VAL A 378 -5.65 3.45 9.60
N GLY A 379 -6.89 2.97 9.74
CA GLY A 379 -8.09 3.58 9.19
C GLY A 379 -9.07 3.95 10.29
N ILE A 380 -9.53 5.20 10.29
CA ILE A 380 -10.54 5.72 11.23
C ILE A 380 -11.78 6.03 10.41
N GLU A 381 -12.81 5.22 10.55
CA GLU A 381 -14.06 5.32 9.80
C GLU A 381 -14.98 6.37 10.40
N LEU A 382 -15.27 7.43 9.67
CA LEU A 382 -16.24 8.43 10.05
C LEU A 382 -17.65 8.01 9.60
N ALA A 383 -18.65 8.33 10.39
CA ALA A 383 -20.05 8.07 10.05
C ALA A 383 -20.97 9.18 10.56
N GLU A 384 -21.97 9.54 9.75
CA GLU A 384 -23.04 10.44 10.16
C GLU A 384 -23.87 9.82 11.29
N ASN A 385 -24.16 8.52 11.18
CA ASN A 385 -24.81 7.73 12.22
C ASN A 385 -24.03 6.43 12.46
N LYS A 386 -23.35 6.38 13.59
CA LYS A 386 -22.51 5.25 14.03
C LYS A 386 -23.32 3.95 14.20
N ASP A 387 -24.48 4.02 14.84
CA ASP A 387 -25.29 2.85 15.17
C ASP A 387 -25.88 2.21 13.92
N LYS A 388 -26.27 3.03 12.94
CA LYS A 388 -26.79 2.57 11.66
C LYS A 388 -25.71 2.24 10.64
N ARG A 389 -24.43 2.49 10.95
CA ARG A 389 -23.28 2.38 10.03
C ARG A 389 -23.55 3.20 8.75
N GLN A 390 -24.15 4.37 8.91
CA GLN A 390 -24.47 5.28 7.82
C GLN A 390 -23.31 6.27 7.64
N GLY A 391 -22.65 6.22 6.47
CA GLY A 391 -21.63 7.20 6.09
C GLY A 391 -22.24 8.57 5.78
N TYR A 392 -21.42 9.58 5.70
CA TYR A 392 -21.82 10.90 5.21
C TYR A 392 -22.16 10.86 3.71
N SER A 393 -22.95 11.82 3.24
CA SER A 393 -23.13 12.00 1.80
C SER A 393 -21.79 12.43 1.16
N PRO A 394 -21.50 12.03 -0.08
CA PRO A 394 -20.27 12.44 -0.78
C PRO A 394 -20.09 13.96 -0.86
N GLU A 395 -21.22 14.71 -0.93
CA GLU A 395 -21.23 16.17 -1.00
C GLU A 395 -20.77 16.82 0.31
N ALA A 396 -20.96 16.15 1.45
CA ALA A 396 -20.52 16.65 2.76
C ALA A 396 -19.00 16.76 2.84
N ARG A 397 -18.25 15.92 2.09
CA ARG A 397 -16.78 15.96 2.04
C ARG A 397 -16.15 15.92 3.43
N THR A 398 -16.75 15.18 4.39
CA THR A 398 -16.37 15.21 5.81
C THR A 398 -14.91 14.81 6.02
N GLY A 399 -14.46 13.73 5.42
CA GLY A 399 -13.06 13.32 5.50
C GLY A 399 -12.10 14.38 4.94
N HIS A 400 -12.46 15.05 3.84
CA HIS A 400 -11.66 16.12 3.26
C HIS A 400 -11.59 17.35 4.18
N LYS A 401 -12.73 17.75 4.79
CA LYS A 401 -12.75 18.84 5.77
C LYS A 401 -11.84 18.57 6.98
N VAL A 402 -11.82 17.33 7.48
CA VAL A 402 -10.95 16.92 8.58
C VAL A 402 -9.47 17.09 8.23
N ILE A 403 -9.04 16.69 7.04
CA ILE A 403 -7.63 16.84 6.65
C ILE A 403 -7.21 18.28 6.41
N LEU A 404 -8.11 19.12 5.90
CA LEU A 404 -7.86 20.56 5.77
C LEU A 404 -7.74 21.22 7.14
N GLU A 405 -8.56 20.82 8.10
CA GLU A 405 -8.46 21.31 9.48
C GLU A 405 -7.14 20.86 10.12
N ALA A 406 -6.76 19.58 9.97
CA ALA A 406 -5.48 19.07 10.49
C ALA A 406 -4.27 19.81 9.91
N ARG A 407 -4.33 20.22 8.64
CA ARG A 407 -3.29 21.02 7.99
C ARG A 407 -3.09 22.39 8.66
N LYS A 408 -4.16 23.04 9.13
CA LYS A 408 -4.06 24.30 9.89
C LYS A 408 -3.30 24.12 11.21
N HIS A 409 -3.35 22.92 11.76
CA HIS A 409 -2.65 22.53 12.98
C HIS A 409 -1.29 21.87 12.74
N GLY A 410 -0.71 22.00 11.53
CA GLY A 410 0.61 21.50 11.20
C GLY A 410 0.71 19.98 11.04
N VAL A 411 -0.37 19.31 10.63
CA VAL A 411 -0.39 17.86 10.38
C VAL A 411 -0.95 17.57 9.00
N LEU A 412 -0.22 16.76 8.21
CA LEU A 412 -0.68 16.24 6.94
C LEU A 412 -1.18 14.81 7.11
N ILE A 413 -2.47 14.61 6.91
CA ILE A 413 -3.14 13.30 6.84
C ILE A 413 -3.97 13.22 5.56
N ARG A 414 -4.45 12.02 5.23
CA ARG A 414 -5.16 11.78 3.98
C ARG A 414 -6.49 11.07 4.25
N PRO A 415 -7.58 11.42 3.53
CA PRO A 415 -8.82 10.66 3.57
C PRO A 415 -8.88 9.65 2.42
N LEU A 416 -9.60 8.56 2.63
CA LEU A 416 -10.15 7.71 1.58
C LEU A 416 -11.69 7.75 1.75
N GLY A 417 -12.34 8.67 1.04
CA GLY A 417 -13.71 9.06 1.35
C GLY A 417 -13.80 9.62 2.78
N ASP A 418 -14.60 8.97 3.62
CA ASP A 418 -14.74 9.32 5.03
C ASP A 418 -13.89 8.47 5.97
N VAL A 419 -12.88 7.78 5.45
CA VAL A 419 -11.89 7.08 6.27
C VAL A 419 -10.65 7.95 6.40
N ILE A 420 -10.31 8.37 7.60
CA ILE A 420 -9.05 9.09 7.88
C ILE A 420 -7.93 8.07 8.03
N ILE A 421 -6.88 8.25 7.24
CA ILE A 421 -5.73 7.34 7.18
C ILE A 421 -4.57 7.92 7.98
N LEU A 422 -3.99 7.09 8.87
CA LEU A 422 -2.70 7.37 9.49
C LEU A 422 -1.73 6.26 9.06
N MET A 423 -0.62 6.68 8.49
CA MET A 423 0.46 5.79 8.05
C MET A 423 1.80 6.53 8.12
N PRO A 424 2.19 6.99 9.33
CA PRO A 424 3.36 7.85 9.50
C PRO A 424 4.68 7.11 9.26
N PRO A 425 5.82 7.84 9.17
CA PRO A 425 7.15 7.23 9.19
C PRO A 425 7.34 6.32 10.41
N LEU A 426 8.05 5.20 10.23
CA LEU A 426 8.22 4.20 11.28
C LEU A 426 9.09 4.69 12.43
N THR A 427 9.96 5.66 12.13
CA THR A 427 10.90 6.25 13.07
C THR A 427 10.32 7.44 13.85
N LEU A 428 9.02 7.76 13.66
CA LEU A 428 8.34 8.84 14.35
C LEU A 428 8.61 8.82 15.87
N ALA A 429 8.95 9.96 16.46
CA ALA A 429 9.19 10.06 17.90
C ALA A 429 7.87 9.95 18.69
N ASP A 430 7.94 9.59 19.98
CA ASP A 430 6.74 9.38 20.82
C ASP A 430 5.90 10.65 20.96
N ASN A 431 6.55 11.80 21.12
CA ASN A 431 5.88 13.11 21.17
C ASN A 431 5.23 13.49 19.83
N GLU A 432 5.84 13.13 18.71
CA GLU A 432 5.29 13.35 17.36
C GLU A 432 4.09 12.45 17.11
N LEU A 433 4.17 11.16 17.50
CA LEU A 433 3.04 10.25 17.43
C LEU A 433 1.87 10.75 18.30
N LYS A 434 2.15 11.25 19.50
CA LYS A 434 1.15 11.89 20.38
C LYS A 434 0.51 13.10 19.69
N THR A 435 1.31 13.98 19.11
CA THR A 435 0.84 15.17 18.39
C THR A 435 -0.05 14.77 17.21
N LEU A 436 0.38 13.80 16.38
CA LEU A 436 -0.41 13.27 15.27
C LEU A 436 -1.80 12.82 15.72
N LEU A 437 -1.86 12.04 16.82
CA LEU A 437 -3.11 11.51 17.34
C LEU A 437 -3.99 12.58 17.95
N ASP A 438 -3.43 13.50 18.75
CA ASP A 438 -4.19 14.57 19.39
C ASP A 438 -4.81 15.50 18.35
N VAL A 439 -4.02 15.97 17.38
CA VAL A 439 -4.51 16.83 16.29
C VAL A 439 -5.58 16.11 15.46
N THR A 440 -5.34 14.85 15.08
CA THR A 440 -6.33 14.09 14.29
C THR A 440 -7.66 13.94 15.04
N ARG A 441 -7.61 13.57 16.33
CA ARG A 441 -8.81 13.44 17.18
C ARG A 441 -9.57 14.76 17.28
N ASP A 442 -8.87 15.85 17.59
CA ASP A 442 -9.48 17.15 17.83
C ASP A 442 -10.07 17.74 16.53
N CYS A 443 -9.42 17.51 15.38
CA CYS A 443 -9.97 17.90 14.07
C CYS A 443 -11.20 17.08 13.69
N ILE A 444 -11.23 15.76 13.97
CA ILE A 444 -12.43 14.96 13.77
C ILE A 444 -13.59 15.55 14.60
N ARG A 445 -13.38 15.83 15.88
CA ARG A 445 -14.40 16.45 16.75
C ARG A 445 -14.85 17.80 16.21
N ALA A 446 -13.92 18.69 15.90
CA ALA A 446 -14.22 20.03 15.41
C ALA A 446 -15.10 20.00 14.14
N VAL A 447 -14.83 19.08 13.21
CA VAL A 447 -15.56 18.98 11.96
C VAL A 447 -16.90 18.28 12.11
N THR A 448 -16.97 17.21 12.94
CA THR A 448 -18.18 16.37 13.00
C THR A 448 -19.15 16.77 14.10
N GLU A 449 -18.70 17.48 15.15
CA GLU A 449 -19.53 17.89 16.29
C GLU A 449 -19.91 19.39 16.24
N SER A 450 -19.29 20.20 15.37
CA SER A 450 -19.62 21.62 15.21
C SER A 450 -20.90 21.87 14.42
N GLU A 451 -21.41 20.89 13.67
CA GLU A 451 -22.73 20.92 13.05
C GLU A 451 -23.71 20.18 13.98
N GLY A 452 -24.14 20.85 15.07
CA GLY A 452 -25.33 20.43 15.81
C GLY A 452 -26.53 20.33 14.84
N PRO A 453 -27.53 19.46 15.08
CA PRO A 453 -28.64 19.27 14.17
C PRO A 453 -29.28 20.62 13.88
N ARG A 454 -29.29 21.05 12.61
CA ARG A 454 -30.20 22.12 12.17
C ARG A 454 -31.61 21.61 12.43
N VAL A 455 -32.16 22.06 13.53
CA VAL A 455 -33.62 21.94 13.77
C VAL A 455 -34.26 22.77 12.67
N GLU A 456 -34.70 22.09 11.59
CA GLU A 456 -35.64 22.72 10.67
C GLU A 456 -36.87 23.09 11.49
N GLY A 457 -37.00 24.42 11.73
CA GLY A 457 -38.15 24.97 12.35
C GLY A 457 -39.38 24.59 11.54
N ARG A 458 -40.31 23.95 12.20
CA ARG A 458 -41.68 23.85 11.72
C ARG A 458 -42.26 25.28 11.69
N GLU A 459 -42.57 25.77 10.53
CA GLU A 459 -43.72 26.67 10.28
C GLU A 459 -44.59 26.05 9.19
#